data_9e0cb85d3b5d218ee3d3d09f05ae6aa1
#
_entry.id   9e0cb85d3b5d218ee3d3d09f05ae6aa1
#
_cell.length_a   1.000
_cell.length_b   1.000
_cell.length_c   1.000
_cell.angle_alpha   90.00
_cell.angle_beta   90.00
_cell.angle_gamma   90.00
#
_symmetry.space_group_name_H-M   'P 1'
#
loop_
_entity.id
_entity.type
_entity.pdbx_description
1 polymer ?
#
loop_
_entity_poly.entity_id
_entity_poly.type
_entity_poly.pdbx_seq_one_letter_code
_entity_poly.pdbx_strand_id
1 'polypeptide(L)'
;MFQRHLLAFGLLALTPVSALATNGYFQHGYGTISAGMAGTGTAFSQDSIAAATNPAGMAFVGSRMDLGLEVFSPRREYTVEGGNPAPPAGTFYLQPGTYESHRNGFLIPHFGYNRQVSDTTSLGLTIYANGGMNTEYPDTNGGPFYGGHTGVNLEQVFIAPTWSWKFADNQAIGFSPVIAYQRFEAKGLGNFAGFSADPSALTDRGVDDAWGYGFQIGWQGEVTDTLRAGVSWRSILEMDSFDKYQGLFAEQGGFDIPQLFNAGIAWSGLENQWWLLEAQHLRYDEINSIGNPLLPNLMTARLGDENGAGFGWNASTVVKLGWQWQQNDSQIWRAGVSYGEQPIPDSEVLFNILAPGVQEWHFTGGFTRQFSQQLEVSGALFYSPRKSVTGPNPLGPGQDIEISMYQIGAMASLGWSF
;
A
#
# COMPACT_ATOMS: atom_id res chain seq x y z
N MET A 1 -2.56 32.04 41.22
CA MET A 1 -1.60 30.92 41.23
C MET A 1 -2.07 29.93 40.15
N PHE A 2 -1.66 30.11 38.90
CA PHE A 2 -2.04 29.28 37.75
C PHE A 2 -1.00 28.20 37.58
N GLN A 3 -1.37 26.93 37.83
CA GLN A 3 -0.54 25.79 37.51
C GLN A 3 -0.65 25.52 35.99
N ARG A 4 0.48 25.66 35.27
CA ARG A 4 0.66 25.26 33.89
C ARG A 4 0.91 23.76 33.88
N HIS A 5 -0.04 22.97 33.39
CA HIS A 5 0.22 21.59 32.97
C HIS A 5 0.84 21.61 31.58
N LEU A 6 2.16 21.45 31.51
CA LEU A 6 2.88 21.07 30.31
C LEU A 6 2.53 19.60 30.03
N LEU A 7 1.71 19.34 29.02
CA LEU A 7 1.59 18.03 28.40
C LEU A 7 2.87 17.81 27.58
N ALA A 8 3.79 17.03 28.13
CA ALA A 8 4.92 16.48 27.39
C ALA A 8 4.38 15.42 26.40
N PHE A 9 4.28 15.77 25.12
CA PHE A 9 4.18 14.80 24.05
C PHE A 9 5.50 14.02 24.00
N GLY A 10 5.50 12.84 24.63
CA GLY A 10 6.58 11.88 24.43
C GLY A 10 6.56 11.45 22.95
N LEU A 11 7.62 11.81 22.20
CA LEU A 11 7.93 11.14 20.95
C LEU A 11 8.09 9.64 21.28
N LEU A 12 7.08 8.85 20.96
CA LEU A 12 7.27 7.41 20.84
C LEU A 12 8.32 7.22 19.74
N ALA A 13 9.48 6.74 20.11
CA ALA A 13 10.46 6.22 19.18
C ALA A 13 9.79 5.05 18.44
N LEU A 14 9.28 5.34 17.25
CA LEU A 14 8.76 4.33 16.33
C LEU A 14 9.94 3.43 15.96
N THR A 15 10.03 2.27 16.60
CA THR A 15 10.85 1.17 16.09
C THR A 15 10.36 0.87 14.67
N PRO A 16 11.23 0.60 13.70
CA PRO A 16 10.84 0.38 12.32
C PRO A 16 9.86 -0.78 12.25
N VAL A 17 8.64 -0.47 11.84
CA VAL A 17 7.58 -1.45 11.59
C VAL A 17 7.49 -1.57 10.08
N SER A 18 7.90 -2.71 9.54
CA SER A 18 7.88 -2.95 8.10
C SER A 18 6.46 -3.06 7.58
N ALA A 19 6.14 -2.27 6.57
CA ALA A 19 4.81 -2.15 5.98
C ALA A 19 4.61 -3.08 4.76
N LEU A 20 3.37 -3.28 4.32
CA LEU A 20 3.01 -4.32 3.37
C LEU A 20 1.82 -4.02 2.50
N ALA A 21 1.78 -4.68 1.36
CA ALA A 21 0.90 -4.36 0.29
C ALA A 21 -0.10 -5.47 -0.07
N THR A 22 -1.21 -5.08 -0.69
CA THR A 22 -2.20 -6.01 -1.20
C THR A 22 -2.68 -5.70 -2.61
N ASN A 23 -2.74 -4.45 -3.04
CA ASN A 23 -2.99 -4.06 -4.43
C ASN A 23 -1.65 -3.59 -5.04
N GLY A 24 -0.84 -4.53 -5.55
CA GLY A 24 0.58 -4.28 -5.77
C GLY A 24 1.27 -4.09 -4.42
N TYR A 25 1.74 -2.90 -4.09
CA TYR A 25 2.28 -2.56 -2.76
C TYR A 25 1.41 -1.58 -1.95
N PHE A 26 0.19 -1.28 -2.41
CA PHE A 26 -0.79 -0.48 -1.68
C PHE A 26 -1.69 -1.35 -0.80
N GLN A 27 -2.11 -0.86 0.36
CA GLN A 27 -3.08 -1.54 1.20
C GLN A 27 -4.45 -1.66 0.50
N HIS A 28 -5.17 -2.75 0.77
CA HIS A 28 -6.54 -2.94 0.24
C HIS A 28 -7.53 -1.94 0.84
N GLY A 29 -7.27 -1.41 2.06
CA GLY A 29 -8.07 -0.40 2.73
C GLY A 29 -7.33 0.23 3.89
N TYR A 30 -7.51 1.51 4.10
CA TYR A 30 -6.91 2.27 5.19
C TYR A 30 -7.86 2.36 6.38
N GLY A 31 -7.37 1.96 7.57
CA GLY A 31 -8.17 1.89 8.80
C GLY A 31 -9.04 0.64 8.91
N THR A 32 -9.32 0.25 10.15
CA THR A 32 -9.98 -1.02 10.49
C THR A 32 -11.40 -1.12 9.92
N ILE A 33 -12.16 -0.02 9.91
CA ILE A 33 -13.54 0.01 9.45
C ILE A 33 -13.60 -0.22 7.93
N SER A 34 -12.83 0.54 7.16
CA SER A 34 -12.73 0.42 5.71
C SER A 34 -12.18 -0.95 5.30
N ALA A 35 -11.13 -1.44 5.96
CA ALA A 35 -10.54 -2.76 5.69
C ALA A 35 -11.56 -3.90 5.88
N GLY A 36 -12.46 -3.80 6.84
CA GLY A 36 -13.55 -4.77 7.03
C GLY A 36 -14.58 -4.82 5.90
N MET A 37 -14.54 -3.85 4.98
CA MET A 37 -15.40 -3.73 3.78
C MET A 37 -14.57 -3.71 2.48
N ALA A 38 -13.49 -4.48 2.43
CA ALA A 38 -12.55 -4.57 1.31
C ALA A 38 -11.93 -3.22 0.89
N GLY A 39 -11.84 -2.27 1.81
CA GLY A 39 -11.26 -0.96 1.58
C GLY A 39 -12.19 0.06 0.94
N THR A 40 -13.50 -0.20 0.90
CA THR A 40 -14.49 0.81 0.49
C THR A 40 -14.60 1.92 1.53
N GLY A 41 -14.82 3.16 1.10
CA GLY A 41 -14.92 4.30 2.00
C GLY A 41 -15.03 5.65 1.30
N THR A 42 -14.81 5.69 -0.01
CA THR A 42 -14.79 6.94 -0.80
C THR A 42 -16.11 7.72 -0.72
N ALA A 43 -17.25 7.01 -0.69
CA ALA A 43 -18.59 7.60 -0.59
C ALA A 43 -19.19 7.53 0.82
N PHE A 44 -18.54 6.83 1.78
CA PHE A 44 -19.11 6.58 3.10
C PHE A 44 -18.01 6.50 4.16
N SER A 45 -17.56 7.64 4.61
CA SER A 45 -16.54 7.79 5.65
C SER A 45 -17.13 7.58 7.04
N GLN A 46 -16.43 6.86 7.93
CA GLN A 46 -16.95 6.44 9.22
C GLN A 46 -15.99 6.70 10.40
N ASP A 47 -14.70 6.94 10.14
CA ASP A 47 -13.69 7.21 11.16
C ASP A 47 -12.74 8.33 10.73
N SER A 48 -11.82 8.72 11.59
CA SER A 48 -10.85 9.79 11.29
C SER A 48 -9.65 9.32 10.43
N ILE A 49 -9.66 8.07 9.97
CA ILE A 49 -8.71 7.58 8.95
C ILE A 49 -9.24 7.88 7.53
N ALA A 50 -10.49 8.31 7.40
CA ALA A 50 -11.17 8.57 6.13
C ALA A 50 -10.38 9.46 5.17
N ALA A 51 -9.55 10.40 5.66
CA ALA A 51 -8.72 11.25 4.81
C ALA A 51 -7.72 10.46 3.95
N ALA A 52 -7.32 9.26 4.37
CA ALA A 52 -6.45 8.38 3.56
C ALA A 52 -7.14 7.90 2.27
N THR A 53 -8.47 7.81 2.27
CA THR A 53 -9.29 7.41 1.11
C THR A 53 -9.93 8.62 0.43
N ASN A 54 -10.61 9.49 1.20
CA ASN A 54 -11.29 10.68 0.68
C ASN A 54 -11.28 11.79 1.74
N PRO A 55 -10.51 12.88 1.57
CA PRO A 55 -10.42 13.95 2.55
C PRO A 55 -11.76 14.67 2.83
N ALA A 56 -12.70 14.68 1.87
CA ALA A 56 -14.02 15.24 2.08
C ALA A 56 -14.82 14.53 3.18
N GLY A 57 -14.54 13.25 3.39
CA GLY A 57 -15.19 12.43 4.41
C GLY A 57 -15.02 12.90 5.83
N MET A 58 -13.94 13.65 6.11
CA MET A 58 -13.69 14.20 7.44
C MET A 58 -14.77 15.19 7.89
N ALA A 59 -15.52 15.78 6.96
CA ALA A 59 -16.66 16.64 7.27
C ALA A 59 -17.86 15.88 7.88
N PHE A 60 -17.92 14.55 7.73
CA PHE A 60 -19.08 13.73 8.14
C PHE A 60 -18.83 12.84 9.36
N VAL A 61 -17.58 12.73 9.83
CA VAL A 61 -17.23 11.80 10.92
C VAL A 61 -17.27 12.44 12.33
N GLY A 62 -17.55 13.74 12.40
CA GLY A 62 -17.60 14.48 13.68
C GLY A 62 -16.25 14.67 14.35
N SER A 63 -16.25 15.14 15.61
CA SER A 63 -15.02 15.26 16.39
C SER A 63 -14.66 13.92 17.01
N ARG A 64 -13.54 13.32 16.56
CA ARG A 64 -13.11 11.98 17.01
C ARG A 64 -11.61 11.76 16.84
N MET A 65 -11.14 10.75 17.50
CA MET A 65 -9.79 10.21 17.37
C MET A 65 -9.87 8.69 17.22
N ASP A 66 -9.08 8.15 16.32
CA ASP A 66 -8.96 6.70 16.09
C ASP A 66 -7.51 6.28 16.16
N LEU A 67 -7.25 5.19 16.85
CA LEU A 67 -5.94 4.54 16.93
C LEU A 67 -6.11 3.06 16.62
N GLY A 68 -5.34 2.55 15.69
CA GLY A 68 -5.41 1.15 15.32
C GLY A 68 -4.07 0.54 14.95
N LEU A 69 -4.09 -0.76 14.87
CA LEU A 69 -2.95 -1.60 14.54
C LEU A 69 -3.41 -2.75 13.63
N GLU A 70 -2.61 -3.00 12.60
CA GLU A 70 -2.74 -4.17 11.74
C GLU A 70 -1.60 -5.14 12.01
N VAL A 71 -1.94 -6.44 12.07
CA VAL A 71 -1.01 -7.56 11.98
C VAL A 71 -1.19 -8.17 10.61
N PHE A 72 -0.14 -8.16 9.79
CA PHE A 72 -0.19 -8.64 8.42
C PHE A 72 0.85 -9.73 8.17
N SER A 73 0.46 -10.77 7.43
CA SER A 73 1.32 -11.91 7.12
C SER A 73 1.18 -12.32 5.64
N PRO A 74 2.04 -11.79 4.76
CA PRO A 74 2.16 -12.26 3.39
C PRO A 74 3.12 -13.46 3.34
N ARG A 75 2.77 -14.44 2.52
CA ARG A 75 3.59 -15.60 2.24
C ARG A 75 3.98 -15.58 0.78
N ARG A 76 5.26 -15.31 0.52
CA ARG A 76 5.82 -15.09 -0.81
C ARG A 76 6.84 -16.17 -1.11
N GLU A 77 6.80 -16.67 -2.32
CA GLU A 77 7.75 -17.66 -2.82
C GLU A 77 7.99 -17.43 -4.32
N TYR A 78 9.09 -17.93 -4.80
CA TYR A 78 9.33 -18.11 -6.23
C TYR A 78 9.76 -19.54 -6.51
N THR A 79 9.40 -20.05 -7.69
CA THR A 79 9.81 -21.38 -8.19
C THR A 79 10.51 -21.18 -9.53
N VAL A 80 11.61 -21.89 -9.72
CA VAL A 80 12.38 -21.89 -10.95
C VAL A 80 12.35 -23.29 -11.52
N GLU A 81 11.91 -23.40 -12.77
CA GLU A 81 11.87 -24.67 -13.52
C GLU A 81 12.69 -24.59 -14.79
N GLY A 82 13.20 -25.74 -15.23
CA GLY A 82 14.02 -25.82 -16.41
C GLY A 82 15.46 -25.30 -16.21
N GLY A 83 16.10 -24.98 -17.30
CA GLY A 83 17.47 -24.47 -17.33
C GLY A 83 18.41 -25.37 -18.16
N ASN A 84 19.62 -24.87 -18.38
CA ASN A 84 20.64 -25.57 -19.12
C ASN A 84 21.80 -25.95 -18.18
N PRO A 85 22.14 -27.24 -17.98
CA PRO A 85 23.25 -27.66 -17.12
C PRO A 85 24.62 -27.16 -17.59
N ALA A 86 24.71 -26.72 -18.85
CA ALA A 86 25.90 -26.09 -19.45
C ALA A 86 25.50 -24.75 -20.09
N PRO A 87 25.21 -23.72 -19.26
CA PRO A 87 24.68 -22.46 -19.77
C PRO A 87 25.68 -21.76 -20.69
N PRO A 88 25.23 -21.18 -21.83
CA PRO A 88 26.08 -20.37 -22.68
C PRO A 88 26.62 -19.14 -21.91
N ALA A 89 27.82 -18.69 -22.34
CA ALA A 89 28.37 -17.45 -21.79
C ALA A 89 27.42 -16.25 -22.04
N GLY A 90 27.26 -15.38 -21.06
CA GLY A 90 26.40 -14.20 -21.16
C GLY A 90 24.93 -14.48 -20.81
N THR A 91 24.58 -15.68 -20.36
CA THR A 91 23.26 -16.01 -19.83
C THR A 91 23.24 -15.97 -18.29
N PHE A 92 22.07 -15.71 -17.70
CA PHE A 92 21.89 -15.67 -16.24
C PHE A 92 20.77 -16.64 -15.84
N TYR A 93 21.18 -17.87 -15.50
CA TYR A 93 20.27 -18.92 -15.03
C TYR A 93 20.17 -18.90 -13.52
N LEU A 94 18.97 -19.06 -12.99
CA LEU A 94 18.74 -19.23 -11.55
C LEU A 94 18.82 -20.73 -11.19
N GLN A 95 19.03 -21.02 -9.90
CA GLN A 95 18.98 -22.39 -9.40
C GLN A 95 17.53 -22.91 -9.46
N PRO A 96 17.27 -24.08 -10.11
CA PRO A 96 15.96 -24.71 -10.06
C PRO A 96 15.52 -25.05 -8.63
N GLY A 97 14.23 -24.90 -8.35
CA GLY A 97 13.64 -25.19 -7.03
C GLY A 97 12.64 -24.13 -6.61
N THR A 98 12.03 -24.36 -5.42
CA THR A 98 11.09 -23.42 -4.80
C THR A 98 11.73 -22.80 -3.55
N TYR A 99 11.61 -21.49 -3.43
CA TYR A 99 12.26 -20.69 -2.38
C TYR A 99 11.27 -19.74 -1.74
N GLU A 100 11.12 -19.83 -0.43
CA GLU A 100 10.21 -18.97 0.34
C GLU A 100 10.95 -17.76 0.91
N SER A 101 10.24 -16.61 0.93
CA SER A 101 10.71 -15.44 1.65
C SER A 101 10.50 -15.59 3.15
N HIS A 102 11.50 -15.28 3.94
CA HIS A 102 11.44 -15.37 5.40
C HIS A 102 10.82 -14.14 6.08
N ARG A 103 10.61 -13.05 5.36
CA ARG A 103 10.00 -11.82 5.89
C ARG A 103 8.48 -11.90 5.80
N ASN A 104 7.83 -12.42 6.84
CA ASN A 104 6.44 -12.89 6.81
C ASN A 104 5.51 -12.23 7.82
N GLY A 105 5.95 -11.31 8.65
CA GLY A 105 5.14 -10.74 9.72
C GLY A 105 5.41 -9.27 9.92
N PHE A 106 4.34 -8.46 10.02
CA PHE A 106 4.45 -7.02 10.06
C PHE A 106 3.37 -6.41 10.95
N LEU A 107 3.71 -5.29 11.58
CA LEU A 107 2.80 -4.49 12.39
C LEU A 107 2.66 -3.11 11.75
N ILE A 108 1.43 -2.68 11.47
CA ILE A 108 1.15 -1.42 10.78
C ILE A 108 0.21 -0.57 11.64
N PRO A 109 0.71 0.44 12.34
CA PRO A 109 -0.12 1.35 13.10
C PRO A 109 -0.80 2.37 12.17
N HIS A 110 -1.99 2.83 12.58
CA HIS A 110 -2.65 3.98 11.98
C HIS A 110 -3.26 4.86 13.07
N PHE A 111 -3.31 6.15 12.81
CA PHE A 111 -3.85 7.16 13.70
C PHE A 111 -4.63 8.20 12.93
N GLY A 112 -5.79 8.58 13.44
CA GLY A 112 -6.58 9.68 12.92
C GLY A 112 -7.09 10.58 14.05
N TYR A 113 -7.17 11.86 13.75
CA TYR A 113 -7.79 12.86 14.58
C TYR A 113 -8.62 13.79 13.70
N ASN A 114 -9.86 14.02 14.06
CA ASN A 114 -10.72 14.99 13.40
C ASN A 114 -11.39 15.90 14.42
N ARG A 115 -11.38 17.20 14.15
CA ARG A 115 -12.08 18.21 14.96
C ARG A 115 -13.02 18.99 14.04
N GLN A 116 -14.30 18.92 14.33
CA GLN A 116 -15.29 19.82 13.75
C GLN A 116 -15.13 21.19 14.41
N VAL A 117 -14.63 22.17 13.65
CA VAL A 117 -14.35 23.52 14.17
C VAL A 117 -15.50 24.49 13.95
N SER A 118 -16.45 24.15 13.06
CA SER A 118 -17.75 24.79 12.89
C SER A 118 -18.74 23.76 12.30
N ASP A 119 -20.02 24.15 12.14
CA ASP A 119 -21.04 23.27 11.57
C ASP A 119 -20.70 22.79 10.14
N THR A 120 -19.86 23.55 9.44
CA THR A 120 -19.48 23.27 8.05
C THR A 120 -18.02 22.89 7.84
N THR A 121 -17.15 23.06 8.84
CA THR A 121 -15.69 22.90 8.65
C THR A 121 -15.11 21.94 9.65
N SER A 122 -14.31 20.99 9.16
CA SER A 122 -13.50 20.10 9.97
C SER A 122 -12.01 20.27 9.64
N LEU A 123 -11.17 20.13 10.65
CA LEU A 123 -9.72 20.02 10.54
C LEU A 123 -9.28 18.69 11.13
N GLY A 124 -8.44 17.99 10.41
CA GLY A 124 -7.98 16.66 10.81
C GLY A 124 -6.50 16.43 10.57
N LEU A 125 -6.03 15.33 11.12
CA LEU A 125 -4.72 14.77 10.88
C LEU A 125 -4.86 13.25 10.78
N THR A 126 -4.40 12.67 9.68
CA THR A 126 -4.36 11.22 9.50
C THR A 126 -2.92 10.78 9.28
N ILE A 127 -2.49 9.76 10.03
CA ILE A 127 -1.19 9.11 9.87
C ILE A 127 -1.48 7.65 9.52
N TYR A 128 -1.00 7.21 8.38
CA TYR A 128 -1.22 5.86 7.88
C TYR A 128 -0.01 5.38 7.09
N ALA A 129 0.11 4.08 6.91
CA ALA A 129 1.18 3.49 6.16
C ALA A 129 0.64 2.91 4.85
N ASN A 130 1.48 2.92 3.83
CA ASN A 130 1.25 2.11 2.65
C ASN A 130 1.81 0.71 2.91
N GLY A 131 1.53 -0.21 2.00
CA GLY A 131 2.25 -1.45 1.94
C GLY A 131 3.73 -1.21 1.68
N GLY A 132 4.38 -2.14 1.06
CA GLY A 132 5.78 -2.05 0.70
C GLY A 132 6.18 -3.24 -0.14
N MET A 133 7.40 -3.23 -0.56
CA MET A 133 8.05 -4.35 -1.21
C MET A 133 9.04 -4.94 -0.21
N ASN A 134 8.73 -6.13 0.30
CA ASN A 134 9.52 -6.70 1.40
C ASN A 134 9.73 -8.19 1.18
N THR A 135 10.93 -8.58 0.80
CA THR A 135 11.33 -9.98 0.66
C THR A 135 12.65 -10.21 1.34
N GLU A 136 12.91 -11.45 1.73
CA GLU A 136 14.15 -11.86 2.34
C GLU A 136 14.36 -13.35 2.05
N TYR A 137 15.28 -13.64 1.13
CA TYR A 137 15.67 -15.00 0.77
C TYR A 137 17.03 -15.32 1.36
N PRO A 138 17.18 -16.48 2.01
CA PRO A 138 18.45 -16.87 2.62
C PRO A 138 19.54 -17.14 1.57
N ASP A 139 20.80 -17.13 2.01
CA ASP A 139 21.96 -17.50 1.19
C ASP A 139 22.03 -19.02 0.95
N THR A 140 20.94 -19.60 0.50
CA THR A 140 20.92 -20.99 0.08
C THR A 140 21.40 -21.08 -1.37
N ASN A 141 22.47 -21.81 -1.62
CA ASN A 141 23.11 -21.90 -2.95
C ASN A 141 23.51 -20.54 -3.56
N GLY A 142 23.81 -19.54 -2.73
CA GLY A 142 24.18 -18.20 -3.19
C GLY A 142 23.02 -17.22 -3.32
N GLY A 143 21.82 -17.59 -2.86
CA GLY A 143 20.61 -16.77 -2.98
C GLY A 143 20.04 -16.70 -4.39
N PRO A 144 18.91 -16.00 -4.59
CA PRO A 144 18.21 -15.90 -5.90
C PRO A 144 19.13 -15.46 -7.04
N PHE A 145 19.99 -14.50 -6.79
CA PHE A 145 20.85 -13.89 -7.81
C PHE A 145 22.34 -14.15 -7.61
N TYR A 146 22.71 -15.19 -6.84
CA TYR A 146 24.08 -15.54 -6.49
C TYR A 146 24.86 -14.41 -5.79
N GLY A 147 24.16 -13.44 -5.24
CA GLY A 147 24.72 -12.34 -4.45
C GLY A 147 24.71 -12.59 -2.94
N GLY A 148 24.41 -13.84 -2.52
CA GLY A 148 24.22 -14.19 -1.11
C GLY A 148 22.79 -13.93 -0.64
N HIS A 149 22.65 -13.54 0.62
CA HIS A 149 21.37 -13.14 1.20
C HIS A 149 20.71 -12.03 0.38
N THR A 150 19.52 -12.27 -0.15
CA THR A 150 18.90 -11.39 -1.15
C THR A 150 17.52 -10.95 -0.69
N GLY A 151 17.21 -9.67 -0.91
CA GLY A 151 15.89 -9.14 -0.64
C GLY A 151 15.84 -7.62 -0.71
N VAL A 152 14.63 -7.10 -0.59
CA VAL A 152 14.36 -5.66 -0.49
C VAL A 152 13.47 -5.37 0.70
N ASN A 153 13.55 -4.16 1.21
CA ASN A 153 12.66 -3.66 2.25
C ASN A 153 12.29 -2.22 1.95
N LEU A 154 11.08 -1.99 1.46
CA LEU A 154 10.47 -0.67 1.27
C LEU A 154 9.38 -0.47 2.32
N GLU A 155 9.41 0.63 3.04
CA GLU A 155 8.43 1.06 4.02
C GLU A 155 7.99 2.48 3.72
N GLN A 156 6.67 2.77 3.80
CA GLN A 156 6.11 4.09 3.50
C GLN A 156 5.10 4.50 4.56
N VAL A 157 5.22 5.72 5.06
CA VAL A 157 4.30 6.35 6.02
C VAL A 157 3.86 7.70 5.48
N PHE A 158 2.57 8.00 5.65
CA PHE A 158 1.96 9.25 5.21
C PHE A 158 1.42 10.04 6.40
N ILE A 159 1.61 11.35 6.33
CA ILE A 159 1.07 12.32 7.27
C ILE A 159 0.20 13.27 6.45
N ALA A 160 -1.11 13.26 6.69
CA ALA A 160 -2.10 14.00 5.93
C ALA A 160 -2.90 14.96 6.83
N PRO A 161 -2.40 16.20 7.07
CA PRO A 161 -3.25 17.26 7.59
C PRO A 161 -4.40 17.50 6.62
N THR A 162 -5.63 17.64 7.13
CA THR A 162 -6.82 17.66 6.29
C THR A 162 -7.70 18.84 6.64
N TRP A 163 -8.16 19.54 5.63
CA TRP A 163 -9.26 20.49 5.71
C TRP A 163 -10.45 19.98 4.90
N SER A 164 -11.64 19.98 5.51
CA SER A 164 -12.88 19.57 4.86
C SER A 164 -13.97 20.61 5.09
N TRP A 165 -14.74 20.87 4.05
CA TRP A 165 -15.79 21.89 4.08
C TRP A 165 -17.09 21.38 3.48
N LYS A 166 -18.18 21.44 4.27
CA LYS A 166 -19.54 21.26 3.79
C LYS A 166 -20.00 22.55 3.12
N PHE A 167 -20.12 22.54 1.81
CA PHE A 167 -20.71 23.66 1.06
C PHE A 167 -22.23 23.55 0.96
N ALA A 168 -22.80 22.40 1.33
CA ALA A 168 -24.21 22.16 1.61
C ALA A 168 -24.30 21.12 2.75
N ASP A 169 -25.45 20.97 3.37
CA ASP A 169 -25.64 20.12 4.57
C ASP A 169 -25.14 18.66 4.37
N ASN A 170 -25.31 18.17 3.15
CA ASN A 170 -24.98 16.79 2.76
C ASN A 170 -23.91 16.69 1.65
N GLN A 171 -23.17 17.76 1.38
CA GLN A 171 -22.13 17.82 0.34
C GLN A 171 -20.86 18.44 0.91
N ALA A 172 -19.74 17.79 0.72
CA ALA A 172 -18.45 18.28 1.18
C ALA A 172 -17.35 18.11 0.14
N ILE A 173 -16.37 18.99 0.21
CA ILE A 173 -15.07 18.85 -0.43
C ILE A 173 -13.99 18.78 0.65
N GLY A 174 -12.86 18.19 0.31
CA GLY A 174 -11.71 18.08 1.21
C GLY A 174 -10.40 18.23 0.46
N PHE A 175 -9.42 18.71 1.19
CA PHE A 175 -8.04 18.86 0.74
C PHE A 175 -7.09 18.41 1.83
N SER A 176 -6.09 17.62 1.45
CA SER A 176 -5.01 17.17 2.32
C SER A 176 -3.68 17.36 1.61
N PRO A 177 -2.79 18.26 2.03
CA PRO A 177 -1.38 18.07 1.76
C PRO A 177 -0.96 16.71 2.32
N VAL A 178 -0.14 15.98 1.60
CA VAL A 178 0.37 14.68 2.02
C VAL A 178 1.89 14.75 2.08
N ILE A 179 2.43 14.52 3.26
CA ILE A 179 3.86 14.36 3.49
C ILE A 179 4.13 12.86 3.56
N ALA A 180 5.05 12.37 2.75
CA ALA A 180 5.47 10.98 2.74
C ALA A 180 6.88 10.83 3.29
N TYR A 181 7.10 9.78 4.05
CA TYR A 181 8.39 9.30 4.47
C TYR A 181 8.55 7.86 4.03
N GLN A 182 9.65 7.54 3.38
CA GLN A 182 9.94 6.17 2.97
C GLN A 182 11.35 5.76 3.35
N ARG A 183 11.53 4.45 3.56
CA ARG A 183 12.81 3.81 3.83
C ARG A 183 13.00 2.66 2.88
N PHE A 184 14.24 2.47 2.44
CA PHE A 184 14.58 1.40 1.52
C PHE A 184 15.91 0.73 1.87
N GLU A 185 15.98 -0.58 1.64
CA GLU A 185 17.19 -1.38 1.68
C GLU A 185 17.12 -2.47 0.60
N ALA A 186 18.21 -2.69 -0.13
CA ALA A 186 18.36 -3.81 -1.05
C ALA A 186 19.65 -4.60 -0.74
N LYS A 187 19.57 -5.93 -0.84
CA LYS A 187 20.66 -6.87 -0.56
C LYS A 187 20.80 -7.89 -1.70
N GLY A 188 22.04 -8.36 -1.90
CA GLY A 188 22.33 -9.52 -2.75
C GLY A 188 22.20 -9.28 -4.26
N LEU A 189 22.30 -8.03 -4.74
CA LEU A 189 22.19 -7.69 -6.15
C LEU A 189 23.57 -7.47 -6.82
N GLY A 190 24.65 -7.84 -6.17
CA GLY A 190 26.02 -7.57 -6.63
C GLY A 190 26.34 -8.08 -8.05
N ASN A 191 25.68 -9.15 -8.51
CA ASN A 191 25.88 -9.67 -9.86
C ASN A 191 25.28 -8.81 -10.97
N PHE A 192 24.46 -7.81 -10.62
CA PHE A 192 23.97 -6.79 -11.55
C PHE A 192 24.89 -5.57 -11.64
N ALA A 193 26.04 -5.55 -10.96
CA ALA A 193 26.98 -4.41 -10.95
C ALA A 193 27.45 -3.99 -12.36
N GLY A 194 27.60 -4.94 -13.27
CA GLY A 194 27.96 -4.68 -14.67
C GLY A 194 26.90 -3.94 -15.48
N PHE A 195 25.65 -3.94 -15.00
CA PHE A 195 24.52 -3.24 -15.58
C PHE A 195 24.21 -1.92 -14.90
N SER A 196 24.92 -1.55 -13.84
CA SER A 196 24.68 -0.33 -13.07
C SER A 196 25.53 0.86 -13.56
N ALA A 197 24.95 2.05 -13.55
CA ALA A 197 25.64 3.30 -13.79
C ALA A 197 26.55 3.66 -12.61
N ASP A 198 26.14 3.29 -11.39
CA ASP A 198 26.98 3.39 -10.20
C ASP A 198 26.95 2.06 -9.39
N PRO A 199 27.84 1.11 -9.70
CA PRO A 199 27.93 -0.14 -8.97
C PRO A 199 28.20 0.00 -7.47
N SER A 200 28.72 1.13 -7.02
CA SER A 200 29.01 1.41 -5.62
C SER A 200 27.74 1.78 -4.83
N ALA A 201 26.66 2.16 -5.52
CA ALA A 201 25.36 2.54 -4.97
C ALA A 201 24.24 1.63 -5.48
N LEU A 202 24.53 0.33 -5.68
CA LEU A 202 23.58 -0.65 -6.22
C LEU A 202 22.88 -1.48 -5.13
N THR A 203 23.62 -2.03 -4.18
CA THR A 203 23.14 -3.02 -3.20
C THR A 203 23.99 -3.03 -1.96
N ASP A 204 23.46 -3.59 -0.86
CA ASP A 204 24.18 -3.81 0.41
C ASP A 204 24.72 -2.50 1.04
N ARG A 205 23.97 -1.41 0.87
CA ARG A 205 24.33 -0.07 1.37
C ARG A 205 23.69 0.27 2.71
N GLY A 206 22.95 -0.72 3.30
CA GLY A 206 22.12 -0.50 4.48
C GLY A 206 20.90 0.35 4.17
N VAL A 207 20.15 0.70 5.20
CA VAL A 207 18.93 1.49 5.06
C VAL A 207 19.24 2.90 4.57
N ASP A 208 18.46 3.35 3.59
CA ASP A 208 18.35 4.75 3.17
C ASP A 208 16.94 5.26 3.42
N ASP A 209 16.75 6.57 3.48
CA ASP A 209 15.45 7.18 3.69
C ASP A 209 15.26 8.41 2.80
N ALA A 210 14.00 8.68 2.47
CA ALA A 210 13.59 9.79 1.63
C ALA A 210 12.29 10.40 2.14
N TRP A 211 12.17 11.71 1.98
CA TRP A 211 10.95 12.47 2.21
C TRP A 211 10.35 12.90 0.88
N GLY A 212 9.04 13.12 0.88
CA GLY A 212 8.36 13.62 -0.29
C GLY A 212 7.02 14.22 0.07
N TYR A 213 6.38 14.82 -0.93
CA TYR A 213 5.12 15.51 -0.74
C TYR A 213 4.26 15.48 -1.99
N GLY A 214 2.99 15.66 -1.77
CA GLY A 214 1.97 15.86 -2.76
C GLY A 214 0.68 16.28 -2.08
N PHE A 215 -0.46 15.99 -2.68
CA PHE A 215 -1.73 16.35 -2.11
C PHE A 215 -2.85 15.39 -2.54
N GLN A 216 -3.93 15.42 -1.78
CA GLN A 216 -5.15 14.69 -2.09
C GLN A 216 -6.35 15.64 -2.02
N ILE A 217 -7.26 15.52 -2.98
CA ILE A 217 -8.53 16.24 -3.00
C ILE A 217 -9.67 15.22 -3.10
N GLY A 218 -10.84 15.62 -2.64
CA GLY A 218 -12.00 14.77 -2.78
C GLY A 218 -13.31 15.51 -2.61
N TRP A 219 -14.35 14.83 -3.05
CA TRP A 219 -15.74 15.19 -2.84
C TRP A 219 -16.51 13.98 -2.32
N GLN A 220 -17.43 14.21 -1.40
CA GLN A 220 -18.39 13.24 -0.91
C GLN A 220 -19.73 13.91 -0.67
N GLY A 221 -20.83 13.24 -1.05
CA GLY A 221 -22.14 13.81 -0.82
C GLY A 221 -23.30 12.84 -1.02
N GLU A 222 -24.47 13.23 -0.52
CA GLU A 222 -25.72 12.55 -0.74
C GLU A 222 -26.30 12.99 -2.09
N VAL A 223 -26.63 12.01 -2.94
CA VAL A 223 -27.24 12.20 -4.23
C VAL A 223 -28.77 12.08 -4.12
N THR A 224 -29.22 11.16 -3.26
CA THR A 224 -30.62 10.98 -2.83
C THR A 224 -30.63 10.59 -1.35
N ASP A 225 -31.81 10.49 -0.74
CA ASP A 225 -31.98 10.07 0.66
C ASP A 225 -31.35 8.69 0.97
N THR A 226 -31.16 7.86 -0.05
CA THR A 226 -30.61 6.51 0.10
C THR A 226 -29.30 6.26 -0.65
N LEU A 227 -28.80 7.24 -1.39
CA LEU A 227 -27.62 7.08 -2.23
C LEU A 227 -26.60 8.20 -1.95
N ARG A 228 -25.38 7.80 -1.61
CA ARG A 228 -24.20 8.67 -1.52
C ARG A 228 -23.24 8.37 -2.65
N ALA A 229 -22.47 9.37 -3.03
CA ALA A 229 -21.35 9.21 -3.97
C ALA A 229 -20.10 9.94 -3.45
N GLY A 230 -18.95 9.53 -3.95
CA GLY A 230 -17.69 10.15 -3.61
C GLY A 230 -16.65 9.90 -4.69
N VAL A 231 -15.75 10.87 -4.83
CA VAL A 231 -14.56 10.77 -5.68
C VAL A 231 -13.37 11.38 -4.94
N SER A 232 -12.20 10.83 -5.16
CA SER A 232 -10.96 11.42 -4.67
C SER A 232 -9.82 11.16 -5.65
N TRP A 233 -8.85 12.05 -5.63
CA TRP A 233 -7.61 11.93 -6.37
C TRP A 233 -6.44 12.37 -5.50
N ARG A 234 -5.41 11.53 -5.46
CA ARG A 234 -4.11 11.85 -4.86
C ARG A 234 -3.10 12.00 -5.99
N SER A 235 -2.36 13.11 -5.97
CA SER A 235 -1.26 13.35 -6.91
C SER A 235 -0.15 12.31 -6.76
N ILE A 236 0.78 12.24 -7.69
CA ILE A 236 2.10 11.66 -7.44
C ILE A 236 2.64 12.34 -6.17
N LEU A 237 3.26 11.55 -5.28
CA LEU A 237 4.06 12.12 -4.21
C LEU A 237 5.51 12.11 -4.69
N GLU A 238 6.02 13.30 -4.97
CA GLU A 238 7.40 13.51 -5.40
C GLU A 238 8.33 13.27 -4.21
N MET A 239 9.21 12.30 -4.34
CA MET A 239 10.11 11.85 -3.29
C MET A 239 11.52 12.32 -3.56
N ASP A 240 12.29 12.62 -2.50
CA ASP A 240 13.74 12.71 -2.61
C ASP A 240 14.32 11.37 -3.07
N SER A 241 15.44 11.40 -3.80
CA SER A 241 16.10 10.17 -4.26
C SER A 241 16.76 9.40 -3.11
N PHE A 242 16.83 8.08 -3.26
CA PHE A 242 17.66 7.23 -2.39
C PHE A 242 19.14 7.32 -2.81
N ASP A 243 19.91 8.13 -2.13
CA ASP A 243 21.32 8.39 -2.45
C ASP A 243 22.17 7.12 -2.43
N LYS A 244 21.90 6.20 -1.50
CA LYS A 244 22.62 4.93 -1.38
C LYS A 244 22.26 3.92 -2.48
N TYR A 245 21.20 4.18 -3.26
CA TYR A 245 20.68 3.30 -4.30
C TYR A 245 20.56 3.99 -5.66
N GLN A 246 21.38 5.01 -5.91
CA GLN A 246 21.47 5.74 -7.18
C GLN A 246 21.84 4.84 -8.37
N GLY A 247 22.54 3.74 -8.11
CA GLY A 247 22.90 2.75 -9.13
C GLY A 247 21.88 1.63 -9.30
N LEU A 248 20.73 1.67 -8.57
CA LEU A 248 19.68 0.66 -8.64
C LEU A 248 18.42 1.22 -9.32
N PHE A 249 17.81 2.21 -8.72
CA PHE A 249 16.57 2.78 -9.20
C PHE A 249 16.78 3.77 -10.34
N ALA A 250 15.85 3.81 -11.28
CA ALA A 250 15.83 4.81 -12.33
C ALA A 250 15.94 6.24 -11.76
N GLU A 251 16.35 7.20 -12.58
CA GLU A 251 16.46 8.59 -12.17
C GLU A 251 17.42 8.81 -10.98
N GLN A 252 18.52 8.04 -10.92
CA GLN A 252 19.55 8.08 -9.88
C GLN A 252 18.98 7.92 -8.47
N GLY A 253 18.17 6.88 -8.26
CA GLY A 253 17.59 6.57 -6.95
C GLY A 253 16.15 7.05 -6.78
N GLY A 254 15.50 7.53 -7.83
CA GLY A 254 14.12 7.99 -7.81
C GLY A 254 13.13 6.86 -7.51
N PHE A 255 12.24 7.09 -6.56
CA PHE A 255 11.15 6.15 -6.25
C PHE A 255 9.93 6.93 -5.76
N ASP A 256 9.29 7.64 -6.66
CA ASP A 256 8.07 8.37 -6.40
C ASP A 256 6.90 7.43 -6.08
N ILE A 257 5.88 7.96 -5.40
CA ILE A 257 4.69 7.20 -5.06
C ILE A 257 3.58 7.57 -6.06
N PRO A 258 3.03 6.60 -6.80
CA PRO A 258 2.11 6.87 -7.90
C PRO A 258 0.82 7.53 -7.47
N GLN A 259 0.24 8.27 -8.39
CA GLN A 259 -1.09 8.83 -8.23
C GLN A 259 -2.16 7.75 -8.16
N LEU A 260 -3.27 8.13 -7.55
CA LEU A 260 -4.36 7.21 -7.30
C LEU A 260 -5.70 7.94 -7.40
N PHE A 261 -6.66 7.29 -8.07
CA PHE A 261 -8.04 7.75 -8.21
C PHE A 261 -8.99 6.79 -7.51
N ASN A 262 -9.97 7.33 -6.79
CA ASN A 262 -11.07 6.55 -6.24
C ASN A 262 -12.40 7.16 -6.66
N ALA A 263 -13.37 6.30 -6.97
CA ALA A 263 -14.75 6.67 -7.18
C ALA A 263 -15.66 5.61 -6.58
N GLY A 264 -16.68 6.02 -5.84
CA GLY A 264 -17.56 5.08 -5.16
C GLY A 264 -18.96 5.60 -4.95
N ILE A 265 -19.86 4.66 -4.71
CA ILE A 265 -21.23 4.89 -4.28
C ILE A 265 -21.54 4.07 -3.03
N ALA A 266 -22.46 4.55 -2.20
CA ALA A 266 -22.97 3.85 -1.04
C ALA A 266 -24.49 3.97 -1.01
N TRP A 267 -25.18 2.82 -0.92
CA TRP A 267 -26.64 2.72 -0.99
C TRP A 267 -27.20 2.10 0.29
N SER A 268 -28.25 2.75 0.85
CA SER A 268 -28.93 2.36 2.11
C SER A 268 -30.42 2.02 1.92
N GLY A 269 -30.80 1.51 0.75
CA GLY A 269 -32.20 1.19 0.45
C GLY A 269 -32.79 -0.03 1.21
N LEU A 270 -32.00 -0.73 2.03
CA LEU A 270 -32.45 -1.77 2.94
C LEU A 270 -32.27 -1.32 4.38
N GLU A 271 -33.21 -1.70 5.24
CA GLU A 271 -33.22 -1.31 6.64
C GLU A 271 -31.92 -1.71 7.36
N ASN A 272 -31.30 -0.77 8.02
CA ASN A 272 -30.04 -0.93 8.76
C ASN A 272 -28.84 -1.48 7.95
N GLN A 273 -28.87 -1.35 6.62
CA GLN A 273 -27.83 -1.86 5.75
C GLN A 273 -27.27 -0.79 4.81
N TRP A 274 -25.98 -0.90 4.55
CA TRP A 274 -25.26 -0.17 3.51
C TRP A 274 -24.54 -1.12 2.56
N TRP A 275 -24.67 -0.85 1.27
CA TRP A 275 -23.96 -1.53 0.21
C TRP A 275 -23.07 -0.50 -0.49
N LEU A 276 -21.80 -0.81 -0.62
CA LEU A 276 -20.80 0.10 -1.17
C LEU A 276 -20.17 -0.55 -2.40
N LEU A 277 -20.07 0.22 -3.48
CA LEU A 277 -19.33 -0.16 -4.68
C LEU A 277 -18.30 0.92 -4.96
N GLU A 278 -17.04 0.53 -5.15
CA GLU A 278 -15.94 1.45 -5.37
C GLU A 278 -14.99 0.93 -6.45
N ALA A 279 -14.46 1.84 -7.27
CA ALA A 279 -13.35 1.60 -8.16
C ALA A 279 -12.15 2.45 -7.74
N GLN A 280 -10.98 1.84 -7.72
CA GLN A 280 -9.69 2.47 -7.45
C GLN A 280 -8.76 2.22 -8.64
N HIS A 281 -8.04 3.25 -9.09
CA HIS A 281 -7.08 3.15 -10.18
C HIS A 281 -5.72 3.66 -9.75
N LEU A 282 -4.70 2.82 -9.88
CA LEU A 282 -3.33 3.02 -9.43
C LEU A 282 -2.40 3.10 -10.64
N ARG A 283 -1.64 4.17 -10.78
CA ARG A 283 -0.79 4.45 -11.94
C ARG A 283 0.67 4.07 -11.68
N TYR A 284 0.93 2.78 -11.43
CA TYR A 284 2.29 2.24 -11.27
C TYR A 284 3.18 2.49 -12.49
N ASP A 285 2.58 2.48 -13.67
CA ASP A 285 3.21 2.68 -14.97
C ASP A 285 3.84 4.07 -15.18
N GLU A 286 3.47 5.06 -14.36
CA GLU A 286 4.01 6.43 -14.45
C GLU A 286 5.33 6.63 -13.69
N ILE A 287 5.73 5.70 -12.84
CA ILE A 287 6.95 5.81 -12.02
C ILE A 287 8.03 4.93 -12.64
N ASN A 288 9.09 5.54 -13.17
CA ASN A 288 10.11 4.84 -13.93
C ASN A 288 10.71 3.63 -13.20
N SER A 289 11.02 3.75 -11.92
CA SER A 289 11.54 2.64 -11.11
C SER A 289 10.55 1.49 -10.89
N ILE A 290 9.24 1.74 -11.11
CA ILE A 290 8.19 0.73 -10.98
C ILE A 290 7.74 0.23 -12.35
N GLY A 291 7.44 1.14 -13.29
CA GLY A 291 6.79 0.86 -14.58
C GLY A 291 7.75 0.52 -15.70
N ASN A 292 9.01 0.96 -15.66
CA ASN A 292 9.95 0.62 -16.73
C ASN A 292 10.14 -0.89 -16.84
N PRO A 293 10.06 -1.48 -18.05
CA PRO A 293 10.26 -2.91 -18.22
C PRO A 293 11.73 -3.31 -18.01
N LEU A 294 11.93 -4.55 -17.59
CA LEU A 294 13.27 -5.12 -17.48
C LEU A 294 13.97 -5.13 -18.84
N LEU A 295 13.33 -5.69 -19.86
CA LEU A 295 13.82 -5.66 -21.23
C LEU A 295 12.89 -4.82 -22.12
N PRO A 296 13.42 -3.99 -23.04
CA PRO A 296 14.86 -3.91 -23.41
C PRO A 296 15.71 -2.99 -22.51
N ASN A 297 15.15 -2.35 -21.46
CA ASN A 297 15.79 -1.27 -20.74
C ASN A 297 17.17 -1.69 -20.16
N LEU A 298 17.27 -2.88 -19.56
CA LEU A 298 18.55 -3.37 -19.01
C LEU A 298 19.68 -3.48 -20.08
N MET A 299 19.33 -3.59 -21.37
CA MET A 299 20.28 -3.70 -22.48
C MET A 299 20.57 -2.37 -23.18
N THR A 300 19.71 -1.38 -23.00
CA THR A 300 19.78 -0.06 -23.67
C THR A 300 20.13 1.09 -22.74
N ALA A 301 19.93 0.91 -21.44
CA ALA A 301 20.26 1.83 -20.38
C ALA A 301 20.88 1.04 -19.22
N ARG A 302 21.49 1.73 -18.26
CA ARG A 302 21.98 1.10 -17.04
C ARG A 302 20.97 1.27 -15.91
N LEU A 303 21.01 0.37 -14.91
CA LEU A 303 20.34 0.60 -13.64
C LEU A 303 20.87 1.93 -13.06
N GLY A 304 19.99 2.76 -12.57
CA GLY A 304 20.33 4.12 -12.14
C GLY A 304 20.13 5.20 -13.19
N ASP A 305 20.18 4.88 -14.51
CA ASP A 305 19.89 5.87 -15.54
C ASP A 305 18.39 6.25 -15.55
N GLU A 306 18.04 7.37 -16.19
CA GLU A 306 16.64 7.84 -16.30
C GLU A 306 15.71 6.77 -16.89
N ASN A 307 16.16 6.07 -17.94
CA ASN A 307 15.43 4.96 -18.57
C ASN A 307 15.94 3.59 -18.10
N GLY A 308 16.52 3.50 -16.92
CA GLY A 308 16.94 2.25 -16.31
C GLY A 308 15.80 1.25 -16.13
N ALA A 309 16.11 -0.04 -16.07
CA ALA A 309 15.10 -1.08 -15.83
C ALA A 309 14.45 -0.89 -14.45
N GLY A 310 13.13 -1.09 -14.40
CA GLY A 310 12.30 -1.11 -13.20
C GLY A 310 11.69 -2.50 -12.97
N PHE A 311 10.53 -2.54 -12.32
CA PHE A 311 9.78 -3.77 -12.07
C PHE A 311 8.80 -4.14 -13.20
N GLY A 312 8.60 -3.26 -14.18
CA GLY A 312 7.72 -3.48 -15.34
C GLY A 312 6.21 -3.52 -14.99
N TRP A 313 5.79 -2.86 -13.93
CA TRP A 313 4.39 -2.90 -13.49
C TRP A 313 3.49 -2.03 -14.37
N ASN A 314 2.36 -2.59 -14.76
CA ASN A 314 1.27 -1.85 -15.39
C ASN A 314 0.44 -1.09 -14.37
N ALA A 315 -0.37 -0.14 -14.84
CA ALA A 315 -1.47 0.41 -14.02
C ALA A 315 -2.42 -0.70 -13.57
N SER A 316 -3.00 -0.54 -12.39
CA SER A 316 -3.94 -1.51 -11.81
C SER A 316 -5.27 -0.86 -11.48
N THR A 317 -6.37 -1.54 -11.83
CA THR A 317 -7.72 -1.15 -11.45
C THR A 317 -8.31 -2.16 -10.48
N VAL A 318 -8.82 -1.68 -9.37
CA VAL A 318 -9.42 -2.49 -8.30
C VAL A 318 -10.90 -2.13 -8.16
N VAL A 319 -11.77 -3.12 -8.22
CA VAL A 319 -13.21 -2.98 -7.93
C VAL A 319 -13.49 -3.62 -6.58
N LYS A 320 -14.23 -2.90 -5.73
CA LYS A 320 -14.50 -3.27 -4.35
C LYS A 320 -15.99 -3.25 -4.07
N LEU A 321 -16.49 -4.28 -3.41
CA LEU A 321 -17.86 -4.38 -2.91
C LEU A 321 -17.81 -4.52 -1.40
N GLY A 322 -18.41 -3.59 -0.68
CA GLY A 322 -18.55 -3.57 0.76
C GLY A 322 -20.01 -3.74 1.20
N TRP A 323 -20.20 -4.36 2.32
CA TRP A 323 -21.49 -4.47 3.00
C TRP A 323 -21.33 -4.15 4.47
N GLN A 324 -22.28 -3.40 5.03
CA GLN A 324 -22.40 -3.09 6.45
C GLN A 324 -23.82 -3.32 6.91
N TRP A 325 -23.96 -3.95 8.07
CA TRP A 325 -25.23 -4.17 8.75
C TRP A 325 -25.16 -3.71 10.20
N GLN A 326 -26.01 -2.75 10.53
CA GLN A 326 -26.20 -2.31 11.90
C GLN A 326 -27.22 -3.23 12.58
N GLN A 327 -26.72 -4.21 13.33
CA GLN A 327 -27.53 -5.21 14.01
C GLN A 327 -28.40 -4.59 15.11
N ASN A 328 -27.83 -3.62 15.83
CA ASN A 328 -28.47 -2.80 16.87
C ASN A 328 -27.64 -1.53 17.15
N ASP A 329 -28.05 -0.73 18.11
CA ASP A 329 -27.40 0.57 18.42
C ASP A 329 -25.93 0.45 18.83
N SER A 330 -25.47 -0.73 19.23
CA SER A 330 -24.10 -0.93 19.71
C SER A 330 -23.27 -1.91 18.90
N GLN A 331 -23.83 -2.54 17.87
CA GLN A 331 -23.13 -3.58 17.11
C GLN A 331 -23.33 -3.42 15.61
N ILE A 332 -22.22 -3.33 14.89
CA ILE A 332 -22.16 -3.25 13.43
C ILE A 332 -21.33 -4.44 12.93
N TRP A 333 -21.78 -5.09 11.87
CA TRP A 333 -21.06 -6.12 11.14
C TRP A 333 -20.72 -5.65 9.74
N ARG A 334 -19.61 -6.12 9.22
CA ARG A 334 -19.12 -5.77 7.89
C ARG A 334 -18.58 -6.97 7.15
N ALA A 335 -18.72 -6.95 5.83
CA ALA A 335 -18.09 -7.89 4.93
C ALA A 335 -17.70 -7.16 3.64
N GLY A 336 -16.73 -7.70 2.93
CA GLY A 336 -16.34 -7.13 1.65
C GLY A 336 -15.57 -8.11 0.79
N VAL A 337 -15.57 -7.79 -0.50
CA VAL A 337 -14.75 -8.48 -1.50
C VAL A 337 -14.17 -7.43 -2.46
N SER A 338 -12.92 -7.58 -2.85
CA SER A 338 -12.32 -6.81 -3.93
C SER A 338 -11.63 -7.70 -4.93
N TYR A 339 -11.62 -7.22 -6.17
CA TYR A 339 -10.83 -7.77 -7.27
C TYR A 339 -10.02 -6.66 -7.91
N GLY A 340 -8.71 -6.87 -8.02
CA GLY A 340 -7.78 -5.99 -8.72
C GLY A 340 -6.94 -6.76 -9.72
N GLU A 341 -6.71 -6.16 -10.88
CA GLU A 341 -5.77 -6.70 -11.84
C GLU A 341 -4.36 -6.64 -11.25
N GLN A 342 -3.67 -7.76 -11.18
CA GLN A 342 -2.29 -7.80 -10.75
C GLN A 342 -1.40 -7.05 -11.78
N PRO A 343 -0.45 -6.21 -11.33
CA PRO A 343 0.26 -5.29 -12.24
C PRO A 343 1.44 -5.91 -13.00
N ILE A 344 1.86 -7.14 -12.69
CA ILE A 344 3.12 -7.74 -13.16
C ILE A 344 2.91 -8.58 -14.43
N PRO A 345 3.38 -8.15 -15.63
CA PRO A 345 3.37 -9.00 -16.81
C PRO A 345 4.23 -10.25 -16.62
N ASP A 346 3.93 -11.31 -17.36
CA ASP A 346 4.70 -12.56 -17.35
C ASP A 346 6.18 -12.37 -17.81
N SER A 347 6.45 -11.39 -18.65
CA SER A 347 7.82 -11.00 -19.05
C SER A 347 8.67 -10.45 -17.91
N GLU A 348 8.06 -9.98 -16.82
CA GLU A 348 8.72 -9.19 -15.77
C GLU A 348 9.01 -9.99 -14.48
N VAL A 349 8.84 -11.31 -14.50
CA VAL A 349 8.95 -12.17 -13.30
C VAL A 349 10.33 -12.14 -12.63
N LEU A 350 11.42 -11.91 -13.36
CA LEU A 350 12.79 -12.02 -12.83
C LEU A 350 13.05 -11.02 -11.70
N PHE A 351 12.87 -9.72 -11.91
CA PHE A 351 13.05 -8.70 -10.85
C PHE A 351 11.93 -8.74 -9.82
N ASN A 352 10.77 -9.23 -10.21
CA ASN A 352 9.63 -9.37 -9.32
C ASN A 352 9.74 -10.52 -8.31
N ILE A 353 10.80 -11.33 -8.36
CA ILE A 353 11.24 -12.18 -7.22
C ILE A 353 11.40 -11.28 -5.96
N LEU A 354 11.91 -10.05 -6.11
CA LEU A 354 12.09 -9.10 -5.00
C LEU A 354 10.77 -8.47 -4.53
N ALA A 355 9.80 -8.33 -5.43
CA ALA A 355 8.55 -7.60 -5.18
C ALA A 355 7.32 -8.31 -5.78
N PRO A 356 6.97 -9.54 -5.36
CA PRO A 356 5.90 -10.32 -5.98
C PRO A 356 4.50 -9.82 -5.59
N GLY A 357 4.11 -8.65 -6.09
CA GLY A 357 2.82 -7.99 -5.84
C GLY A 357 1.66 -8.55 -6.67
N VAL A 358 1.48 -9.87 -6.69
CA VAL A 358 0.59 -10.60 -7.61
C VAL A 358 -0.87 -10.76 -7.16
N GLN A 359 -1.29 -10.17 -6.04
CA GLN A 359 -2.62 -10.39 -5.49
C GLN A 359 -3.73 -9.79 -6.35
N GLU A 360 -4.87 -10.51 -6.44
CA GLU A 360 -6.06 -10.08 -7.17
C GLU A 360 -7.30 -10.00 -6.27
N TRP A 361 -7.56 -11.02 -5.46
CA TRP A 361 -8.78 -11.13 -4.65
C TRP A 361 -8.50 -10.85 -3.18
N HIS A 362 -9.41 -10.10 -2.54
CA HIS A 362 -9.44 -9.97 -1.08
C HIS A 362 -10.85 -10.25 -0.57
N PHE A 363 -10.95 -11.06 0.46
CA PHE A 363 -12.16 -11.36 1.21
C PHE A 363 -11.98 -10.80 2.61
N THR A 364 -12.94 -9.99 3.06
CA THR A 364 -12.82 -9.28 4.33
C THR A 364 -14.07 -9.43 5.17
N GLY A 365 -13.90 -9.33 6.48
CA GLY A 365 -14.99 -9.25 7.43
C GLY A 365 -14.58 -8.38 8.62
N GLY A 366 -15.53 -7.70 9.23
CA GLY A 366 -15.23 -6.81 10.35
C GLY A 366 -16.44 -6.57 11.25
N PHE A 367 -16.17 -5.95 12.37
CA PHE A 367 -17.20 -5.52 13.31
C PHE A 367 -16.81 -4.21 13.99
N THR A 368 -17.81 -3.51 14.52
CA THR A 368 -17.64 -2.45 15.51
C THR A 368 -18.56 -2.71 16.68
N ARG A 369 -18.03 -2.55 17.90
CA ARG A 369 -18.78 -2.60 19.14
C ARG A 369 -18.67 -1.27 19.86
N GLN A 370 -19.82 -0.63 20.07
CA GLN A 370 -19.93 0.58 20.88
C GLN A 370 -20.00 0.20 22.36
N PHE A 371 -19.10 0.72 23.19
CA PHE A 371 -19.05 0.49 24.62
C PHE A 371 -19.69 1.64 25.41
N SER A 372 -19.66 2.85 24.86
CA SER A 372 -20.33 4.03 25.38
C SER A 372 -20.66 4.98 24.22
N GLN A 373 -21.32 6.11 24.49
CA GLN A 373 -21.56 7.13 23.48
C GLN A 373 -20.26 7.69 22.85
N GLN A 374 -19.14 7.52 23.53
CA GLN A 374 -17.84 8.06 23.14
C GLN A 374 -16.85 7.01 22.65
N LEU A 375 -16.95 5.77 23.15
CA LEU A 375 -15.92 4.73 22.90
C LEU A 375 -16.48 3.58 22.07
N GLU A 376 -15.79 3.29 21.00
CA GLU A 376 -16.00 2.10 20.17
C GLU A 376 -14.72 1.30 19.95
N VAL A 377 -14.88 0.01 19.71
CA VAL A 377 -13.82 -0.92 19.31
C VAL A 377 -14.20 -1.53 17.98
N SER A 378 -13.30 -1.50 17.03
CA SER A 378 -13.48 -2.16 15.74
C SER A 378 -12.44 -3.25 15.53
N GLY A 379 -12.84 -4.30 14.83
CA GLY A 379 -11.96 -5.37 14.38
C GLY A 379 -12.23 -5.73 12.94
N ALA A 380 -11.19 -6.15 12.21
CA ALA A 380 -11.30 -6.65 10.86
C ALA A 380 -10.33 -7.81 10.63
N LEU A 381 -10.74 -8.73 9.76
CA LEU A 381 -9.92 -9.82 9.24
C LEU A 381 -9.97 -9.77 7.72
N PHE A 382 -8.87 -10.14 7.07
CA PHE A 382 -8.86 -10.31 5.63
C PHE A 382 -7.97 -11.48 5.20
N TYR A 383 -8.33 -12.03 4.06
CA TYR A 383 -7.62 -13.11 3.39
C TYR A 383 -7.57 -12.85 1.89
N SER A 384 -6.39 -13.01 1.30
CA SER A 384 -6.16 -12.99 -0.14
C SER A 384 -5.60 -14.35 -0.56
N PRO A 385 -6.32 -15.11 -1.42
CA PRO A 385 -5.90 -16.44 -1.85
C PRO A 385 -4.58 -16.39 -2.62
N ARG A 386 -3.90 -17.54 -2.67
CA ARG A 386 -2.68 -17.66 -3.48
C ARG A 386 -2.96 -17.32 -4.94
N LYS A 387 -2.11 -16.46 -5.46
CA LYS A 387 -2.02 -16.11 -6.88
C LYS A 387 -0.57 -16.24 -7.32
N SER A 388 -0.35 -16.74 -8.52
CA SER A 388 0.96 -16.79 -9.17
C SER A 388 0.95 -16.14 -10.55
N VAL A 389 2.13 -15.72 -10.95
CA VAL A 389 2.47 -15.30 -12.31
C VAL A 389 3.69 -16.11 -12.73
N THR A 390 3.61 -16.77 -13.89
CA THR A 390 4.70 -17.57 -14.45
C THR A 390 5.13 -16.97 -15.77
N GLY A 391 6.42 -16.82 -15.95
CA GLY A 391 6.97 -16.34 -17.21
C GLY A 391 8.41 -16.79 -17.44
N PRO A 392 8.94 -16.56 -18.65
CA PRO A 392 10.30 -16.97 -19.00
C PRO A 392 11.33 -16.13 -18.22
N ASN A 393 12.46 -16.76 -17.87
CA ASN A 393 13.63 -16.00 -17.44
C ASN A 393 14.22 -15.28 -18.66
N PRO A 394 14.14 -13.93 -18.74
CA PRO A 394 14.57 -13.21 -19.93
C PRO A 394 16.09 -13.25 -20.16
N LEU A 395 16.86 -13.60 -19.13
CA LEU A 395 18.32 -13.70 -19.17
C LEU A 395 18.82 -15.16 -19.20
N GLY A 396 17.93 -16.16 -19.04
CA GLY A 396 18.22 -17.59 -19.03
C GLY A 396 17.26 -18.39 -19.91
N PRO A 397 17.46 -18.43 -21.25
CA PRO A 397 16.54 -19.08 -22.18
C PRO A 397 16.24 -20.55 -21.85
N GLY A 398 14.95 -20.92 -21.86
CA GLY A 398 14.49 -22.27 -21.49
C GLY A 398 14.36 -22.52 -20.01
N GLN A 399 14.33 -21.45 -19.21
CA GLN A 399 14.00 -21.45 -17.80
C GLN A 399 12.76 -20.61 -17.55
N ASP A 400 11.82 -21.14 -16.79
CA ASP A 400 10.63 -20.45 -16.34
C ASP A 400 10.71 -20.10 -14.85
N ILE A 401 10.15 -18.96 -14.48
CA ILE A 401 10.07 -18.45 -13.11
C ILE A 401 8.61 -18.25 -12.77
N GLU A 402 8.14 -18.86 -11.71
CA GLU A 402 6.86 -18.56 -11.08
C GLU A 402 7.10 -17.73 -9.83
N ILE A 403 6.43 -16.60 -9.68
CA ILE A 403 6.34 -15.83 -8.44
C ILE A 403 4.95 -15.98 -7.86
N SER A 404 4.83 -16.21 -6.56
CA SER A 404 3.52 -16.43 -5.93
C SER A 404 3.42 -15.81 -4.55
N MET A 405 2.17 -15.49 -4.17
CA MET A 405 1.86 -14.94 -2.84
C MET A 405 0.45 -15.34 -2.40
N TYR A 406 0.24 -15.52 -1.09
CA TYR A 406 -1.05 -15.39 -0.43
C TYR A 406 -0.91 -14.53 0.83
N GLN A 407 -2.02 -13.99 1.35
CA GLN A 407 -1.98 -13.05 2.44
C GLN A 407 -3.10 -13.30 3.46
N ILE A 408 -2.78 -13.03 4.72
CA ILE A 408 -3.74 -12.98 5.81
C ILE A 408 -3.40 -11.80 6.72
N GLY A 409 -4.40 -11.14 7.23
CA GLY A 409 -4.20 -10.08 8.21
C GLY A 409 -5.38 -9.84 9.12
N ALA A 410 -5.10 -9.15 10.21
CA ALA A 410 -6.08 -8.76 11.22
C ALA A 410 -5.81 -7.32 11.65
N MET A 411 -6.88 -6.56 11.84
CA MET A 411 -6.82 -5.19 12.34
C MET A 411 -7.68 -5.03 13.59
N ALA A 412 -7.26 -4.16 14.48
CA ALA A 412 -8.06 -3.68 15.59
C ALA A 412 -7.87 -2.17 15.77
N SER A 413 -8.93 -1.47 16.16
CA SER A 413 -8.86 -0.04 16.48
C SER A 413 -9.79 0.36 17.61
N LEU A 414 -9.41 1.47 18.26
CA LEU A 414 -10.18 2.20 19.24
C LEU A 414 -10.59 3.53 18.63
N GLY A 415 -11.88 3.84 18.65
CA GLY A 415 -12.45 5.13 18.26
C GLY A 415 -12.99 5.86 19.47
N TRP A 416 -12.65 7.15 19.60
CA TRP A 416 -13.13 8.02 20.68
C TRP A 416 -13.76 9.28 20.09
N SER A 417 -15.07 9.45 20.31
CA SER A 417 -15.84 10.66 19.94
C SER A 417 -15.94 11.64 21.10
N PHE A 418 -15.85 12.96 20.86
CA PHE A 418 -15.85 14.02 21.90
C PHE A 418 -16.51 15.32 21.45
#